data_c5a3b45cd9491d1e5babd8737e425a0e
#
_entry.id   c5a3b45cd9491d1e5babd8737e425a0e
#
_cell.length_a   1.000
_cell.length_b   1.000
_cell.length_c   1.000
_cell.angle_alpha   90.00
_cell.angle_beta   90.00
_cell.angle_gamma   90.00
#
_symmetry.space_group_name_H-M   'P 1'
#
loop_
_entity.id
_entity.type
_entity.pdbx_description
1 polymer ?
#
loop_
_entity_poly.entity_id
_entity_poly.type
_entity_poly.pdbx_seq_one_letter_code
_entity_poly.pdbx_strand_id
1 'polypeptide(L)'
;MLEANLSFQNGLVLPLLSEFLDYEHGDMANNKQDCEQRAFKRLAERLKSYFPRLPILLLLDGLYANGPIMEQCHKNHWQFMIVLKDDSLATVWEEFYALLKLTPENNQSRTWGTRRQQFQWVNQIEYDYGTNKCNIITVHVVTCDETWEAVNEQGEIVTKQSRHAWISSRPLNRNNLHERCNLGARHRWGIEACILVEKHQGYLYEHGFALDWNAMKGYHYLMRLAHVFNTLARFSSALAPLFREMGVRGFIAFVYNTLTGPWLVPEDVKERLSRPFQLRLE
;
A
#
# COMPACT_ATOMS: atom_id res chain seq x y z
N MET A 1 -8.10 -11.11 5.05
CA MET A 1 -7.28 -11.28 3.83
C MET A 1 -6.09 -10.36 3.91
N LEU A 2 -4.92 -10.80 3.48
CA LEU A 2 -3.70 -10.01 3.41
C LEU A 2 -3.33 -9.79 1.93
N GLU A 3 -2.90 -8.58 1.58
CA GLU A 3 -2.61 -8.20 0.21
C GLU A 3 -1.20 -7.63 0.07
N ALA A 4 -0.56 -7.96 -1.04
CA ALA A 4 0.65 -7.33 -1.51
C ALA A 4 0.35 -6.51 -2.77
N ASN A 5 0.78 -5.25 -2.75
CA ASN A 5 0.67 -4.34 -3.88
C ASN A 5 2.06 -3.83 -4.27
N LEU A 6 2.28 -3.66 -5.57
CA LEU A 6 3.49 -3.05 -6.10
C LEU A 6 3.27 -1.53 -6.22
N SER A 7 4.08 -0.74 -5.54
CA SER A 7 3.98 0.72 -5.53
C SER A 7 5.13 1.37 -6.29
N PHE A 8 4.82 2.36 -7.12
CA PHE A 8 5.75 3.12 -7.93
C PHE A 8 5.79 4.59 -7.49
N GLN A 9 6.91 5.24 -7.72
CA GLN A 9 7.11 6.65 -7.32
C GLN A 9 6.16 7.64 -8.00
N ASN A 10 5.63 7.30 -9.18
CA ASN A 10 4.66 8.12 -9.92
C ASN A 10 3.22 7.98 -9.39
N GLY A 11 3.00 7.26 -8.29
CA GLY A 11 1.68 7.01 -7.70
C GLY A 11 0.92 5.84 -8.30
N LEU A 12 1.51 5.11 -9.26
CA LEU A 12 0.95 3.85 -9.75
C LEU A 12 1.06 2.81 -8.63
N VAL A 13 -0.06 2.17 -8.30
CA VAL A 13 -0.12 1.05 -7.36
C VAL A 13 -0.85 -0.10 -8.03
N LEU A 14 -0.19 -1.25 -8.13
CA LEU A 14 -0.74 -2.45 -8.77
C LEU A 14 -0.97 -3.56 -7.75
N PRO A 15 -2.18 -4.11 -7.69
CA PRO A 15 -2.45 -5.37 -7.00
C PRO A 15 -1.53 -6.49 -7.51
N LEU A 16 -0.86 -7.20 -6.60
CA LEU A 16 0.10 -8.23 -6.97
C LEU A 16 -0.33 -9.63 -6.50
N LEU A 17 -0.52 -9.80 -5.21
CA LEU A 17 -0.87 -11.08 -4.59
C LEU A 17 -1.87 -10.87 -3.46
N SER A 18 -2.77 -11.84 -3.28
CA SER A 18 -3.67 -11.91 -2.14
C SER A 18 -3.48 -13.24 -1.41
N GLU A 19 -3.50 -13.19 -0.09
CA GLU A 19 -3.48 -14.35 0.80
C GLU A 19 -4.72 -14.32 1.67
N PHE A 20 -5.54 -15.37 1.58
CA PHE A 20 -6.78 -15.46 2.34
C PHE A 20 -6.51 -16.03 3.74
N LEU A 21 -7.24 -15.51 4.72
CA LEU A 21 -7.26 -16.06 6.06
C LEU A 21 -8.27 -17.21 6.04
N ASP A 22 -7.78 -18.43 6.13
CA ASP A 22 -8.62 -19.61 6.27
C ASP A 22 -8.76 -19.92 7.76
N TYR A 23 -9.95 -19.66 8.29
CA TYR A 23 -10.31 -20.09 9.64
C TYR A 23 -10.84 -21.54 9.57
N GLU A 24 -10.20 -22.48 10.21
CA GLU A 24 -10.78 -23.81 10.41
C GLU A 24 -12.04 -23.68 11.26
N HIS A 25 -13.06 -24.45 10.92
CA HIS A 25 -14.31 -24.50 11.68
C HIS A 25 -14.01 -24.90 13.14
N GLY A 26 -14.22 -23.97 14.07
CA GLY A 26 -13.96 -24.16 15.50
C GLY A 26 -12.83 -23.30 16.07
N ASP A 27 -12.05 -22.62 15.26
CA ASP A 27 -10.90 -21.80 15.70
C ASP A 27 -11.31 -20.34 15.99
N MET A 28 -12.46 -20.16 16.64
CA MET A 28 -12.98 -18.83 17.04
C MET A 28 -12.12 -18.13 18.10
N ALA A 29 -11.15 -18.85 18.69
CA ALA A 29 -10.28 -18.33 19.75
C ALA A 29 -8.95 -17.77 19.26
N ASN A 30 -8.62 -17.86 17.97
CA ASN A 30 -7.37 -17.33 17.45
C ASN A 30 -7.45 -15.80 17.32
N ASN A 31 -6.50 -15.15 17.96
CA ASN A 31 -6.30 -13.72 17.84
C ASN A 31 -6.13 -13.34 16.35
N LYS A 32 -6.95 -12.40 15.85
CA LYS A 32 -6.90 -11.91 14.46
C LYS A 32 -5.48 -11.54 14.03
N GLN A 33 -4.68 -11.04 14.95
CA GLN A 33 -3.29 -10.67 14.75
C GLN A 33 -2.41 -11.88 14.40
N ASP A 34 -2.58 -13.02 15.08
CA ASP A 34 -1.86 -14.26 14.77
C ASP A 34 -2.21 -14.78 13.38
N CYS A 35 -3.46 -14.70 12.98
CA CYS A 35 -3.89 -15.08 11.64
C CYS A 35 -3.25 -14.21 10.55
N GLU A 36 -3.17 -12.90 10.75
CA GLU A 36 -2.51 -11.99 9.80
C GLU A 36 -1.00 -12.27 9.70
N GLN A 37 -0.33 -12.57 10.80
CA GLN A 37 1.09 -12.91 10.80
C GLN A 37 1.36 -14.28 10.11
N ARG A 38 0.48 -15.26 10.29
CA ARG A 38 0.57 -16.55 9.57
C ARG A 38 0.34 -16.36 8.06
N ALA A 39 -0.64 -15.56 7.69
CA ALA A 39 -0.90 -15.20 6.30
C ALA A 39 0.30 -14.48 5.67
N PHE A 40 0.96 -13.60 6.42
CA PHE A 40 2.18 -12.94 5.94
C PHE A 40 3.28 -13.94 5.58
N LYS A 41 3.52 -14.96 6.40
CA LYS A 41 4.52 -16.00 6.09
C LYS A 41 4.21 -16.72 4.78
N ARG A 42 2.96 -17.16 4.58
CA ARG A 42 2.53 -17.81 3.34
C ARG A 42 2.66 -16.88 2.13
N LEU A 43 2.23 -15.62 2.28
CA LEU A 43 2.36 -14.61 1.24
C LEU A 43 3.82 -14.34 0.86
N ALA A 44 4.70 -14.26 1.86
CA ALA A 44 6.14 -14.06 1.67
C ALA A 44 6.79 -15.26 0.96
N GLU A 45 6.41 -16.49 1.30
CA GLU A 45 6.87 -17.71 0.62
C GLU A 45 6.44 -17.72 -0.86
N ARG A 46 5.19 -17.39 -1.14
CA ARG A 46 4.69 -17.26 -2.53
C ARG A 46 5.40 -16.16 -3.29
N LEU A 47 5.60 -15.00 -2.66
CA LEU A 47 6.33 -13.89 -3.28
C LEU A 47 7.78 -14.28 -3.61
N LYS A 48 8.45 -15.00 -2.71
CA LYS A 48 9.81 -15.51 -2.94
C LYS A 48 9.86 -16.56 -4.04
N SER A 49 8.85 -17.43 -4.11
CA SER A 49 8.74 -18.46 -5.15
C SER A 49 8.55 -17.84 -6.54
N TYR A 50 7.67 -16.84 -6.67
CA TYR A 50 7.39 -16.20 -7.95
C TYR A 50 8.52 -15.25 -8.40
N PHE A 51 9.19 -14.61 -7.45
CA PHE A 51 10.22 -13.61 -7.71
C PHE A 51 11.52 -13.90 -6.94
N PRO A 52 12.18 -15.02 -7.22
CA PRO A 52 13.30 -15.52 -6.40
C PRO A 52 14.52 -14.59 -6.38
N ARG A 53 14.71 -13.77 -7.42
CA ARG A 53 15.88 -12.89 -7.60
C ARG A 53 15.56 -11.40 -7.52
N LEU A 54 14.28 -11.04 -7.38
CA LEU A 54 13.88 -9.64 -7.36
C LEU A 54 14.35 -8.97 -6.06
N PRO A 55 15.06 -7.82 -6.13
CA PRO A 55 15.35 -7.01 -4.95
C PRO A 55 14.05 -6.35 -4.49
N ILE A 56 13.57 -6.74 -3.31
CA ILE A 56 12.29 -6.27 -2.76
C ILE A 56 12.55 -5.37 -1.55
N LEU A 57 11.88 -4.21 -1.52
CA LEU A 57 11.70 -3.37 -0.34
C LEU A 57 10.26 -3.53 0.14
N LEU A 58 10.05 -4.19 1.27
CA LEU A 58 8.74 -4.32 1.90
C LEU A 58 8.42 -3.06 2.70
N LEU A 59 7.23 -2.51 2.48
CA LEU A 59 6.68 -1.38 3.22
C LEU A 59 5.54 -1.90 4.09
N LEU A 60 5.79 -2.02 5.39
CA LEU A 60 4.92 -2.74 6.32
C LEU A 60 4.33 -1.80 7.38
N ASP A 61 3.13 -2.16 7.85
CA ASP A 61 2.49 -1.51 9.00
C ASP A 61 3.15 -1.91 10.32
N GLY A 62 2.90 -1.17 11.38
CA GLY A 62 3.39 -1.42 12.73
C GLY A 62 2.98 -2.78 13.32
N LEU A 63 1.95 -3.43 12.79
CA LEU A 63 1.60 -4.80 13.14
C LEU A 63 2.76 -5.80 12.86
N TYR A 64 3.56 -5.50 11.85
CA TYR A 64 4.67 -6.35 11.40
C TYR A 64 6.02 -5.95 12.01
N ALA A 65 6.02 -5.00 12.95
CA ALA A 65 7.22 -4.62 13.70
C ALA A 65 7.56 -5.68 14.76
N ASN A 66 8.09 -6.83 14.31
CA ASN A 66 8.48 -7.93 15.19
C ASN A 66 9.66 -8.73 14.60
N GLY A 67 10.44 -9.37 15.48
CA GLY A 67 11.65 -10.07 15.11
C GLY A 67 11.47 -11.17 14.05
N PRO A 68 10.47 -12.08 14.18
CA PRO A 68 10.23 -13.14 13.19
C PRO A 68 10.00 -12.64 11.77
N ILE A 69 9.30 -11.53 11.59
CA ILE A 69 9.03 -10.93 10.27
C ILE A 69 10.30 -10.28 9.71
N MET A 70 11.02 -9.53 10.54
CA MET A 70 12.30 -8.93 10.14
C MET A 70 13.32 -9.98 9.76
N GLU A 71 13.41 -11.08 10.52
CA GLU A 71 14.28 -12.22 10.22
C GLU A 71 13.90 -12.89 8.90
N GLN A 72 12.61 -13.08 8.63
CA GLN A 72 12.14 -13.62 7.35
C GLN A 72 12.55 -12.74 6.18
N CYS A 73 12.48 -11.42 6.34
CA CYS A 73 12.97 -10.48 5.33
C CYS A 73 14.46 -10.65 5.08
N HIS A 74 15.28 -10.77 6.14
CA HIS A 74 16.71 -10.99 6.03
C HIS A 74 17.05 -12.32 5.34
N LYS A 75 16.38 -13.43 5.71
CA LYS A 75 16.55 -14.75 5.07
C LYS A 75 16.22 -14.72 3.56
N ASN A 76 15.28 -13.90 3.17
CA ASN A 76 14.90 -13.73 1.76
C ASN A 76 15.77 -12.71 1.02
N HIS A 77 16.72 -12.05 1.69
CA HIS A 77 17.51 -10.93 1.18
C HIS A 77 16.66 -9.73 0.75
N TRP A 78 15.56 -9.51 1.45
CA TRP A 78 14.67 -8.38 1.25
C TRP A 78 15.00 -7.24 2.22
N GLN A 79 14.75 -6.04 1.76
CA GLN A 79 14.78 -4.86 2.60
C GLN A 79 13.38 -4.60 3.17
N PHE A 80 13.34 -3.87 4.27
CA PHE A 80 12.07 -3.39 4.82
C PHE A 80 12.17 -1.96 5.33
N MET A 81 11.01 -1.30 5.32
CA MET A 81 10.66 -0.13 6.10
C MET A 81 9.34 -0.45 6.82
N ILE A 82 9.37 -0.54 8.14
CA ILE A 82 8.22 -0.90 8.96
C ILE A 82 7.83 0.30 9.82
N VAL A 83 6.55 0.65 9.86
CA VAL A 83 6.06 1.70 10.75
C VAL A 83 6.36 1.31 12.21
N LEU A 84 7.00 2.19 12.95
CA LEU A 84 7.24 2.02 14.38
C LEU A 84 6.24 2.89 15.15
N LYS A 85 5.29 2.23 15.83
CA LYS A 85 4.30 2.91 16.67
C LYS A 85 4.91 3.28 18.02
N ASP A 86 4.41 4.37 18.62
CA ASP A 86 4.93 4.87 19.90
C ASP A 86 4.75 3.88 21.06
N ASP A 87 3.74 3.02 21.00
CA ASP A 87 3.41 1.99 21.98
C ASP A 87 4.02 0.61 21.68
N SER A 88 4.83 0.49 20.64
CA SER A 88 5.45 -0.77 20.23
C SER A 88 6.96 -0.76 20.44
N LEU A 89 7.54 -1.95 20.69
CA LEU A 89 8.99 -2.15 20.82
C LEU A 89 9.67 -1.15 21.78
N ALA A 90 9.21 -1.10 23.04
CA ALA A 90 9.66 -0.14 24.06
C ALA A 90 11.21 -0.12 24.19
N THR A 91 11.86 -1.28 24.17
CA THR A 91 13.35 -1.38 24.25
C THR A 91 14.04 -0.71 23.06
N VAL A 92 13.47 -0.80 21.86
CA VAL A 92 14.00 -0.11 20.65
C VAL A 92 13.87 1.40 20.79
N TRP A 93 12.75 1.89 21.36
CA TRP A 93 12.58 3.30 21.63
C TRP A 93 13.52 3.82 22.72
N GLU A 94 13.70 3.08 23.83
CA GLU A 94 14.64 3.43 24.88
C GLU A 94 16.05 3.59 24.34
N GLU A 95 16.50 2.62 23.53
CA GLU A 95 17.81 2.64 22.92
C GLU A 95 17.94 3.75 21.87
N PHE A 96 16.90 3.97 21.05
CA PHE A 96 16.85 5.09 20.12
C PHE A 96 17.09 6.43 20.83
N TYR A 97 16.36 6.73 21.91
CA TYR A 97 16.52 8.00 22.62
C TYR A 97 17.84 8.12 23.37
N ALA A 98 18.39 7.01 23.85
CA ALA A 98 19.68 6.99 24.52
C ALA A 98 20.82 7.31 23.53
N LEU A 99 20.85 6.61 22.39
CA LEU A 99 21.86 6.77 21.37
C LEU A 99 21.74 8.09 20.59
N LEU A 100 20.54 8.60 20.42
CA LEU A 100 20.32 9.88 19.74
C LEU A 100 21.03 11.04 20.47
N LYS A 101 21.13 10.98 21.81
CA LYS A 101 21.87 11.97 22.60
C LYS A 101 23.37 11.92 22.37
N LEU A 102 23.89 10.74 21.95
CA LEU A 102 25.31 10.53 21.66
C LEU A 102 25.68 10.87 20.21
N THR A 103 24.67 10.99 19.33
CA THR A 103 24.85 11.25 17.89
C THR A 103 24.03 12.46 17.43
N PRO A 104 24.28 13.65 17.98
CA PRO A 104 23.52 14.85 17.67
C PRO A 104 23.62 15.29 16.20
N GLU A 105 24.64 14.83 15.48
CA GLU A 105 24.81 15.04 14.03
C GLU A 105 23.84 14.23 13.18
N ASN A 106 23.21 13.23 13.74
CA ASN A 106 22.22 12.38 13.06
C ASN A 106 20.85 13.09 13.01
N ASN A 107 20.85 14.28 12.42
CA ASN A 107 19.66 15.07 12.16
C ASN A 107 19.75 15.72 10.78
N GLN A 108 18.59 15.98 10.18
CA GLN A 108 18.48 16.68 8.91
C GLN A 108 17.12 17.39 8.80
N SER A 109 17.16 18.67 8.50
CA SER A 109 15.98 19.42 8.09
C SER A 109 15.84 19.41 6.56
N ARG A 110 14.62 19.26 6.07
CA ARG A 110 14.31 19.25 4.63
C ARG A 110 12.91 19.83 4.39
N THR A 111 12.73 20.43 3.23
CA THR A 111 11.40 20.77 2.71
C THR A 111 10.99 19.73 1.66
N TRP A 112 9.76 19.21 1.77
CA TRP A 112 9.16 18.28 0.81
C TRP A 112 7.74 18.74 0.48
N GLY A 113 7.54 19.23 -0.72
CA GLY A 113 6.32 19.95 -1.09
C GLY A 113 6.10 21.16 -0.18
N THR A 114 4.95 21.24 0.47
CA THR A 114 4.60 22.30 1.43
C THR A 114 5.03 21.98 2.87
N ARG A 115 5.63 20.82 3.11
CA ARG A 115 5.96 20.34 4.46
C ARG A 115 7.41 20.62 4.80
N ARG A 116 7.64 21.14 6.00
CA ARG A 116 8.96 21.18 6.62
C ARG A 116 9.14 19.91 7.43
N GLN A 117 10.21 19.19 7.16
CA GLN A 117 10.53 17.90 7.77
C GLN A 117 11.79 18.01 8.61
N GLN A 118 11.75 17.47 9.82
CA GLN A 118 12.90 17.29 10.68
C GLN A 118 13.11 15.79 10.90
N PHE A 119 14.19 15.26 10.34
CA PHE A 119 14.59 13.86 10.53
C PHE A 119 15.59 13.72 11.65
N GLN A 120 15.44 12.65 12.43
CA GLN A 120 16.43 12.16 13.38
C GLN A 120 16.54 10.66 13.20
N TRP A 121 17.74 10.09 13.27
CA TRP A 121 17.95 8.66 13.08
C TRP A 121 19.05 8.11 13.97
N VAL A 122 18.91 6.84 14.29
CA VAL A 122 19.92 6.03 15.00
C VAL A 122 20.10 4.73 14.24
N ASN A 123 21.35 4.35 14.05
CA ASN A 123 21.73 3.10 13.39
C ASN A 123 22.22 2.08 14.41
N GLN A 124 22.13 0.80 14.02
CA GLN A 124 22.69 -0.33 14.78
C GLN A 124 22.08 -0.50 16.19
N ILE A 125 20.77 -0.39 16.28
CA ILE A 125 20.02 -0.76 17.48
C ILE A 125 19.86 -2.28 17.49
N GLU A 126 20.25 -2.92 18.59
CA GLU A 126 20.07 -4.35 18.80
C GLU A 126 18.66 -4.59 19.38
N TYR A 127 17.87 -5.38 18.68
CA TYR A 127 16.52 -5.76 19.11
C TYR A 127 16.50 -7.24 19.47
N ASP A 128 16.33 -7.50 20.76
CA ASP A 128 16.17 -8.84 21.32
C ASP A 128 14.74 -9.34 21.19
N TYR A 129 14.55 -10.57 20.70
CA TYR A 129 13.24 -11.16 20.55
C TYR A 129 13.24 -12.67 20.77
N GLY A 130 12.03 -13.27 20.80
CA GLY A 130 11.82 -14.70 21.05
C GLY A 130 11.79 -15.05 22.53
N THR A 131 11.65 -16.36 22.82
CA THR A 131 11.61 -16.86 24.19
C THR A 131 12.94 -16.58 24.87
N ASN A 132 12.89 -15.96 26.05
CA ASN A 132 14.07 -15.53 26.81
C ASN A 132 15.03 -14.62 26.03
N LYS A 133 14.53 -13.88 25.04
CA LYS A 133 15.34 -12.95 24.22
C LYS A 133 16.59 -13.62 23.59
N CYS A 134 16.43 -14.86 23.13
CA CYS A 134 17.54 -15.63 22.59
C CYS A 134 17.97 -15.24 21.17
N ASN A 135 17.17 -14.44 20.49
CA ASN A 135 17.48 -13.96 19.14
C ASN A 135 17.72 -12.46 19.15
N ILE A 136 18.68 -12.02 18.36
CA ILE A 136 19.05 -10.61 18.21
C ILE A 136 18.96 -10.23 16.74
N ILE A 137 18.41 -9.09 16.44
CA ILE A 137 18.38 -8.50 15.11
C ILE A 137 18.81 -7.03 15.19
N THR A 138 19.71 -6.63 14.32
CA THR A 138 20.14 -5.23 14.21
C THR A 138 19.18 -4.46 13.33
N VAL A 139 18.67 -3.35 13.82
CA VAL A 139 17.75 -2.47 13.13
C VAL A 139 18.25 -1.02 13.15
N HIS A 140 17.65 -0.19 12.30
CA HIS A 140 17.92 1.24 12.20
C HIS A 140 16.59 1.98 12.32
N VAL A 141 16.54 3.01 13.14
CA VAL A 141 15.31 3.75 13.41
C VAL A 141 15.44 5.19 12.94
N VAL A 142 14.37 5.70 12.34
CA VAL A 142 14.24 7.11 11.94
C VAL A 142 12.90 7.66 12.39
N THR A 143 12.93 8.89 12.91
CA THR A 143 11.74 9.72 13.14
C THR A 143 11.72 10.87 12.13
N CYS A 144 10.52 11.35 11.81
CA CYS A 144 10.30 12.50 10.96
C CYS A 144 9.17 13.33 11.55
N ASP A 145 9.50 14.47 12.12
CA ASP A 145 8.54 15.47 12.56
C ASP A 145 8.25 16.42 11.40
N GLU A 146 6.97 16.64 11.10
CA GLU A 146 6.52 17.48 10.00
C GLU A 146 5.66 18.61 10.47
N THR A 147 5.83 19.76 9.85
CA THR A 147 4.98 20.94 10.01
C THR A 147 4.56 21.49 8.66
N TRP A 148 3.30 21.91 8.53
CA TRP A 148 2.79 22.58 7.33
C TRP A 148 1.62 23.50 7.68
N GLU A 149 1.39 24.48 6.85
CA GLU A 149 0.23 25.35 6.94
C GLU A 149 -0.96 24.72 6.18
N ALA A 150 -2.15 24.82 6.76
CA ALA A 150 -3.40 24.37 6.16
C ALA A 150 -4.51 25.35 6.51
N VAL A 151 -5.51 25.45 5.64
CA VAL A 151 -6.72 26.24 5.90
C VAL A 151 -7.71 25.34 6.66
N ASN A 152 -8.23 25.81 7.80
CA ASN A 152 -9.26 25.14 8.57
C ASN A 152 -10.66 25.37 7.95
N GLU A 153 -11.69 24.77 8.53
CA GLU A 153 -13.08 24.90 8.06
C GLU A 153 -13.61 26.35 8.18
N GLN A 154 -13.00 27.17 9.02
CA GLN A 154 -13.32 28.58 9.21
C GLN A 154 -12.56 29.50 8.24
N GLY A 155 -11.71 28.96 7.36
CA GLY A 155 -10.90 29.74 6.42
C GLY A 155 -9.62 30.34 7.01
N GLU A 156 -9.24 29.96 8.23
CA GLU A 156 -8.04 30.45 8.90
C GLU A 156 -6.83 29.57 8.59
N ILE A 157 -5.65 30.17 8.50
CA ILE A 157 -4.39 29.45 8.34
C ILE A 157 -3.96 28.89 9.68
N VAL A 158 -3.87 27.57 9.78
CA VAL A 158 -3.42 26.84 10.96
C VAL A 158 -2.18 26.01 10.65
N THR A 159 -1.25 25.97 11.60
CA THR A 159 -0.09 25.07 11.50
C THR A 159 -0.48 23.68 11.97
N LYS A 160 -0.37 22.72 11.08
CA LYS A 160 -0.54 21.28 11.37
C LYS A 160 0.81 20.62 11.59
N GLN A 161 0.81 19.60 12.43
CA GLN A 161 1.99 18.81 12.76
C GLN A 161 1.67 17.32 12.63
N SER A 162 2.66 16.52 12.27
CA SER A 162 2.60 15.07 12.35
C SER A 162 3.97 14.49 12.64
N ARG A 163 4.00 13.35 13.31
CA ARG A 163 5.20 12.57 13.57
C ARG A 163 5.08 11.21 12.93
N HIS A 164 6.14 10.77 12.31
CA HIS A 164 6.28 9.46 11.71
C HIS A 164 7.55 8.80 12.24
N ALA A 165 7.51 7.49 12.46
CA ALA A 165 8.68 6.72 12.80
C ALA A 165 8.69 5.40 12.03
N TRP A 166 9.89 4.96 11.64
CA TRP A 166 10.08 3.72 10.89
C TRP A 166 11.33 2.98 11.36
N ILE A 167 11.24 1.65 11.27
CA ILE A 167 12.36 0.74 11.36
C ILE A 167 12.85 0.43 9.95
N SER A 168 14.14 0.57 9.72
CA SER A 168 14.81 0.29 8.46
C SER A 168 15.73 -0.92 8.59
N SER A 169 15.75 -1.78 7.57
CA SER A 169 16.71 -2.89 7.46
C SER A 169 18.10 -2.47 7.01
N ARG A 170 18.27 -1.24 6.56
CA ARG A 170 19.57 -0.67 6.13
C ARG A 170 19.92 0.56 6.92
N PRO A 171 21.20 0.82 7.13
CA PRO A 171 21.67 2.04 7.76
C PRO A 171 21.14 3.29 7.05
N LEU A 172 20.81 4.28 7.86
CA LEU A 172 20.25 5.57 7.44
C LEU A 172 21.34 6.64 7.48
N ASN A 173 21.32 7.52 6.51
CA ASN A 173 22.22 8.65 6.39
C ASN A 173 21.57 9.79 5.61
N ARG A 174 22.17 10.98 5.59
CA ARG A 174 21.62 12.17 4.91
C ARG A 174 21.28 11.94 3.44
N ASN A 175 21.99 11.04 2.76
CA ASN A 175 21.82 10.81 1.31
C ASN A 175 20.62 9.91 0.99
N ASN A 176 20.27 8.96 1.89
CA ASN A 176 19.24 7.97 1.63
C ASN A 176 17.91 8.21 2.39
N LEU A 177 17.85 9.15 3.35
CA LEU A 177 16.64 9.43 4.13
C LEU A 177 15.44 9.74 3.25
N HIS A 178 15.62 10.62 2.26
CA HIS A 178 14.54 11.02 1.37
C HIS A 178 13.99 9.83 0.57
N GLU A 179 14.86 9.06 -0.03
CA GLU A 179 14.50 7.87 -0.79
C GLU A 179 13.76 6.85 0.09
N ARG A 180 14.33 6.53 1.25
CA ARG A 180 13.77 5.50 2.11
C ARG A 180 12.47 5.92 2.81
N CYS A 181 12.40 7.16 3.30
CA CYS A 181 11.22 7.63 4.04
C CYS A 181 10.14 8.20 3.12
N ASN A 182 10.48 9.19 2.27
CA ASN A 182 9.50 9.89 1.46
C ASN A 182 9.13 9.13 0.18
N LEU A 183 10.11 8.57 -0.53
CA LEU A 183 9.89 7.81 -1.77
C LEU A 183 9.72 6.30 -1.53
N GLY A 184 9.92 5.82 -0.30
CA GLY A 184 9.74 4.45 0.13
C GLY A 184 8.59 4.32 1.13
N ALA A 185 8.91 4.42 2.43
CA ALA A 185 7.99 4.09 3.53
C ALA A 185 6.59 4.73 3.41
N ARG A 186 6.48 5.95 2.91
CA ARG A 186 5.21 6.65 2.71
C ARG A 186 4.33 6.03 1.62
N HIS A 187 4.92 5.31 0.66
CA HIS A 187 4.15 4.61 -0.37
C HIS A 187 3.33 3.43 0.19
N ARG A 188 3.55 3.02 1.45
CA ARG A 188 2.66 2.09 2.15
C ARG A 188 1.19 2.52 2.08
N TRP A 189 0.91 3.82 2.20
CA TRP A 189 -0.45 4.36 2.09
C TRP A 189 -1.14 4.06 0.74
N GLY A 190 -0.38 3.69 -0.28
CA GLY A 190 -0.92 3.30 -1.57
C GLY A 190 -1.85 2.09 -1.51
N ILE A 191 -1.60 1.15 -0.57
CA ILE A 191 -2.48 -0.02 -0.40
C ILE A 191 -3.85 0.39 0.15
N GLU A 192 -3.89 1.34 1.08
CA GLU A 192 -5.14 1.87 1.64
C GLU A 192 -5.94 2.60 0.56
N ALA A 193 -5.28 3.39 -0.28
CA ALA A 193 -5.91 4.06 -1.42
C ALA A 193 -6.47 3.05 -2.42
N CYS A 194 -5.77 1.94 -2.71
CA CYS A 194 -6.28 0.84 -3.54
C CYS A 194 -7.55 0.23 -2.96
N ILE A 195 -7.52 -0.12 -1.68
CA ILE A 195 -8.67 -0.71 -0.99
C ILE A 195 -9.88 0.24 -0.99
N LEU A 196 -9.66 1.54 -0.76
CA LEU A 196 -10.73 2.55 -0.85
C LEU A 196 -11.35 2.64 -2.25
N VAL A 197 -10.54 2.57 -3.30
CA VAL A 197 -11.02 2.51 -4.68
C VAL A 197 -11.87 1.24 -4.89
N GLU A 198 -11.41 0.09 -4.42
CA GLU A 198 -12.14 -1.18 -4.55
C GLU A 198 -13.47 -1.18 -3.76
N LYS A 199 -13.51 -0.53 -2.62
CA LYS A 199 -14.74 -0.39 -1.81
C LYS A 199 -15.76 0.57 -2.43
N HIS A 200 -15.31 1.71 -2.96
CA HIS A 200 -16.19 2.85 -3.25
C HIS A 200 -16.31 3.19 -4.74
N GLN A 201 -15.51 2.60 -5.62
CA GLN A 201 -15.46 2.98 -7.04
C GLN A 201 -15.98 1.89 -8.00
N GLY A 202 -16.92 1.04 -7.54
CA GLY A 202 -17.65 0.11 -8.40
C GLY A 202 -17.14 -1.31 -8.46
N TYR A 203 -16.08 -1.64 -7.69
CA TYR A 203 -15.55 -3.02 -7.61
C TYR A 203 -16.28 -3.89 -6.59
N LEU A 204 -17.09 -3.30 -5.71
CA LEU A 204 -17.91 -4.00 -4.72
C LEU A 204 -17.10 -4.94 -3.77
N TYR A 205 -15.94 -4.48 -3.34
CA TYR A 205 -14.99 -5.22 -2.49
C TYR A 205 -15.64 -5.88 -1.25
N GLU A 206 -16.60 -5.22 -0.62
CA GLU A 206 -17.28 -5.71 0.60
C GLU A 206 -18.52 -6.55 0.29
N HIS A 207 -18.86 -6.77 -0.98
CA HIS A 207 -20.03 -7.53 -1.37
C HIS A 207 -19.81 -9.03 -1.16
N GLY A 208 -20.72 -9.68 -0.46
CA GLY A 208 -20.76 -11.14 -0.32
C GLY A 208 -21.26 -11.79 -1.60
N PHE A 209 -20.38 -12.03 -2.55
CA PHE A 209 -20.70 -12.56 -3.87
C PHE A 209 -21.32 -13.95 -3.83
N ALA A 210 -20.80 -14.84 -2.97
CA ALA A 210 -21.26 -16.23 -2.84
C ALA A 210 -21.06 -16.75 -1.41
N LEU A 211 -21.82 -17.78 -1.05
CA LEU A 211 -21.61 -18.52 0.20
C LEU A 211 -20.46 -19.53 0.09
N ASP A 212 -20.14 -19.97 -1.13
CA ASP A 212 -19.00 -20.83 -1.40
C ASP A 212 -17.69 -20.04 -1.36
N TRP A 213 -16.76 -20.54 -0.55
CA TRP A 213 -15.47 -19.84 -0.31
C TRP A 213 -14.59 -19.79 -1.55
N ASN A 214 -14.60 -20.81 -2.42
CA ASN A 214 -13.82 -20.81 -3.64
C ASN A 214 -14.40 -19.82 -4.67
N ALA A 215 -15.74 -19.72 -4.75
CA ALA A 215 -16.39 -18.71 -5.57
C ALA A 215 -16.06 -17.30 -5.08
N MET A 216 -16.02 -17.05 -3.76
CA MET A 216 -15.58 -15.78 -3.18
C MET A 216 -14.13 -15.44 -3.53
N LYS A 217 -13.22 -16.40 -3.41
CA LYS A 217 -11.82 -16.23 -3.84
C LYS A 217 -11.72 -15.91 -5.34
N GLY A 218 -12.48 -16.63 -6.17
CA GLY A 218 -12.54 -16.39 -7.62
C GLY A 218 -13.03 -14.99 -7.96
N TYR A 219 -14.11 -14.54 -7.35
CA TYR A 219 -14.61 -13.18 -7.51
C TYR A 219 -13.56 -12.14 -7.12
N HIS A 220 -12.91 -12.32 -5.97
CA HIS A 220 -11.85 -11.40 -5.52
C HIS A 220 -10.69 -11.31 -6.52
N TYR A 221 -10.22 -12.43 -7.05
CA TYR A 221 -9.15 -12.41 -8.05
C TYR A 221 -9.55 -11.69 -9.34
N LEU A 222 -10.79 -11.91 -9.82
CA LEU A 222 -11.31 -11.20 -10.99
C LEU A 222 -11.44 -9.69 -10.75
N MET A 223 -11.92 -9.31 -9.58
CA MET A 223 -12.00 -7.91 -9.15
C MET A 223 -10.60 -7.26 -9.13
N ARG A 224 -9.61 -7.92 -8.54
CA ARG A 224 -8.22 -7.45 -8.49
C ARG A 224 -7.62 -7.33 -9.90
N LEU A 225 -7.88 -8.30 -10.76
CA LEU A 225 -7.44 -8.26 -12.16
C LEU A 225 -8.07 -7.07 -12.91
N ALA A 226 -9.36 -6.83 -12.73
CA ALA A 226 -10.03 -5.67 -13.29
C ALA A 226 -9.42 -4.36 -12.77
N HIS A 227 -9.09 -4.30 -11.48
CA HIS A 227 -8.41 -3.13 -10.90
C HIS A 227 -7.03 -2.91 -11.54
N VAL A 228 -6.25 -3.97 -11.78
CA VAL A 228 -4.96 -3.86 -12.49
C VAL A 228 -5.17 -3.24 -13.88
N PHE A 229 -6.11 -3.75 -14.67
CA PHE A 229 -6.36 -3.23 -16.01
C PHE A 229 -6.83 -1.77 -15.99
N ASN A 230 -7.75 -1.41 -15.11
CA ASN A 230 -8.22 -0.03 -14.98
C ASN A 230 -7.09 0.92 -14.51
N THR A 231 -6.23 0.45 -13.63
CA THR A 231 -5.07 1.23 -13.17
C THR A 231 -4.06 1.42 -14.30
N LEU A 232 -3.75 0.38 -15.07
CA LEU A 232 -2.89 0.51 -16.25
C LEU A 232 -3.50 1.45 -17.29
N ALA A 233 -4.81 1.38 -17.54
CA ALA A 233 -5.52 2.30 -18.42
C ALA A 233 -5.39 3.76 -17.95
N ARG A 234 -5.53 4.01 -16.66
CA ARG A 234 -5.37 5.34 -16.04
C ARG A 234 -3.98 5.96 -16.29
N PHE A 235 -2.94 5.14 -16.32
CA PHE A 235 -1.56 5.57 -16.56
C PHE A 235 -1.14 5.46 -18.02
N SER A 236 -1.99 4.93 -18.89
CA SER A 236 -1.76 4.85 -20.33
C SER A 236 -1.92 6.23 -20.98
N SER A 237 -1.01 6.61 -21.88
CA SER A 237 -1.11 7.88 -22.60
C SER A 237 -2.39 8.00 -23.43
N ALA A 238 -2.89 6.87 -23.97
CA ALA A 238 -4.08 6.82 -24.81
C ALA A 238 -5.39 6.98 -24.02
N LEU A 239 -5.49 6.38 -22.82
CA LEU A 239 -6.73 6.28 -22.07
C LEU A 239 -6.81 7.25 -20.86
N ALA A 240 -5.68 7.79 -20.41
CA ALA A 240 -5.64 8.71 -19.29
C ALA A 240 -6.54 9.96 -19.46
N PRO A 241 -6.73 10.56 -20.66
CA PRO A 241 -7.69 11.64 -20.83
C PRO A 241 -9.12 11.22 -20.54
N LEU A 242 -9.58 10.08 -21.05
CA LEU A 242 -10.91 9.53 -20.80
C LEU A 242 -11.13 9.24 -19.30
N PHE A 243 -10.10 8.69 -18.67
CA PHE A 243 -10.13 8.39 -17.23
C PHE A 243 -10.28 9.65 -16.37
N ARG A 244 -9.62 10.75 -16.76
CA ARG A 244 -9.74 12.04 -16.07
C ARG A 244 -11.11 12.66 -16.21
N GLU A 245 -11.72 12.52 -17.39
CA GLU A 245 -13.04 13.06 -17.69
C GLU A 245 -14.16 12.29 -16.97
N MET A 246 -14.14 10.96 -17.05
CA MET A 246 -15.21 10.08 -16.58
C MET A 246 -15.06 9.64 -15.12
N GLY A 247 -13.85 9.68 -14.57
CA GLY A 247 -13.52 9.04 -13.30
C GLY A 247 -13.55 7.51 -13.38
N VAL A 248 -13.24 6.82 -12.27
CA VAL A 248 -13.14 5.34 -12.23
C VAL A 248 -14.47 4.69 -12.62
N ARG A 249 -15.58 5.10 -12.00
CA ARG A 249 -16.91 4.51 -12.25
C ARG A 249 -17.36 4.73 -13.69
N GLY A 250 -17.22 5.95 -14.20
CA GLY A 250 -17.59 6.28 -15.58
C GLY A 250 -16.77 5.48 -16.58
N PHE A 251 -15.47 5.33 -16.35
CA PHE A 251 -14.59 4.52 -17.21
C PHE A 251 -14.99 3.04 -17.20
N ILE A 252 -15.30 2.46 -16.03
CA ILE A 252 -15.78 1.07 -15.92
C ILE A 252 -17.09 0.90 -16.71
N ALA A 253 -18.03 1.83 -16.56
CA ALA A 253 -19.29 1.81 -17.31
C ALA A 253 -19.06 1.97 -18.82
N PHE A 254 -18.15 2.85 -19.23
CA PHE A 254 -17.74 3.01 -20.63
C PHE A 254 -17.19 1.71 -21.23
N VAL A 255 -16.25 1.05 -20.52
CA VAL A 255 -15.67 -0.23 -20.98
C VAL A 255 -16.75 -1.30 -21.06
N TYR A 256 -17.62 -1.41 -20.03
CA TYR A 256 -18.71 -2.37 -20.01
C TYR A 256 -19.65 -2.17 -21.21
N ASN A 257 -20.12 -0.93 -21.45
CA ASN A 257 -21.01 -0.62 -22.55
C ASN A 257 -20.36 -0.85 -23.91
N THR A 258 -19.04 -0.60 -24.04
CA THR A 258 -18.28 -0.86 -25.27
C THR A 258 -18.17 -2.35 -25.56
N LEU A 259 -17.96 -3.17 -24.52
CA LEU A 259 -17.81 -4.62 -24.69
C LEU A 259 -19.15 -5.35 -24.86
N THR A 260 -20.22 -4.87 -24.22
CA THR A 260 -21.55 -5.52 -24.22
C THR A 260 -22.52 -4.90 -25.22
N GLY A 261 -22.21 -3.69 -25.69
CA GLY A 261 -23.03 -3.00 -26.69
C GLY A 261 -22.94 -3.65 -28.09
N PRO A 262 -23.88 -3.35 -28.97
CA PRO A 262 -23.82 -3.84 -30.35
C PRO A 262 -22.60 -3.25 -31.06
N TRP A 263 -21.86 -4.11 -31.75
CA TRP A 263 -20.76 -3.68 -32.60
C TRP A 263 -21.34 -2.86 -33.76
N LEU A 264 -20.99 -1.58 -33.82
CA LEU A 264 -21.41 -0.71 -34.92
C LEU A 264 -20.43 -0.86 -36.07
N VAL A 265 -20.90 -1.47 -37.16
CA VAL A 265 -20.17 -1.49 -38.42
C VAL A 265 -20.33 -0.11 -39.07
N PRO A 266 -19.26 0.62 -39.43
CA PRO A 266 -19.34 1.97 -39.98
C PRO A 266 -20.28 2.10 -41.18
N GLU A 267 -20.37 1.10 -42.02
CA GLU A 267 -21.24 1.01 -43.19
C GLU A 267 -22.69 0.96 -42.78
N ASP A 268 -23.05 0.12 -41.78
CA ASP A 268 -24.43 0.00 -41.28
C ASP A 268 -24.85 1.29 -40.58
N VAL A 269 -23.95 1.97 -39.89
CA VAL A 269 -24.22 3.27 -39.26
C VAL A 269 -24.52 4.31 -40.32
N LYS A 270 -23.71 4.39 -41.38
CA LYS A 270 -23.97 5.31 -42.50
C LYS A 270 -25.29 5.03 -43.18
N GLU A 271 -25.59 3.76 -43.44
CA GLU A 271 -26.89 3.38 -44.05
C GLU A 271 -28.08 3.77 -43.17
N ARG A 272 -28.00 3.50 -41.85
CA ARG A 272 -29.08 3.91 -40.91
C ARG A 272 -29.23 5.41 -40.81
N LEU A 273 -28.13 6.19 -40.75
CA LEU A 273 -28.17 7.63 -40.72
C LEU A 273 -28.69 8.28 -42.04
N SER A 274 -28.55 7.57 -43.17
CA SER A 274 -29.08 8.04 -44.46
C SER A 274 -30.57 7.83 -44.60
N ARG A 275 -31.21 7.00 -43.75
CA ARG A 275 -32.67 6.76 -43.78
C ARG A 275 -33.39 7.85 -42.97
N PRO A 276 -34.55 8.35 -43.43
CA PRO A 276 -35.34 9.25 -42.64
C PRO A 276 -35.80 8.59 -41.34
N PHE A 277 -35.59 9.24 -40.21
CA PHE A 277 -36.05 8.74 -38.92
C PHE A 277 -36.88 9.80 -38.20
N GLN A 278 -37.89 9.34 -37.46
CA GLN A 278 -38.70 10.19 -36.59
C GLN A 278 -38.28 9.99 -35.13
N LEU A 279 -37.90 11.08 -34.47
CA LEU A 279 -37.75 11.10 -33.00
C LEU A 279 -39.16 11.21 -32.41
N ARG A 280 -39.61 10.20 -31.68
CA ARG A 280 -40.74 10.30 -30.78
C ARG A 280 -40.25 10.61 -29.40
N LEU A 281 -40.63 11.78 -28.90
CA LEU A 281 -40.47 12.10 -27.48
C LEU A 281 -41.69 11.50 -26.76
N GLU A 282 -41.46 10.47 -25.94
CA GLU A 282 -42.46 9.96 -24.99
C GLU A 282 -42.32 10.68 -23.67
#